data_f970a39dc4eb64181b1d7c2d38d62603
#
_entry.id   f970a39dc4eb64181b1d7c2d38d62603
#
_cell.length_a   1.000
_cell.length_b   1.000
_cell.length_c   1.000
_cell.angle_alpha   90.00
_cell.angle_beta   90.00
_cell.angle_gamma   90.00
#
_symmetry.space_group_name_H-M   'P 1'
#
loop_
_entity.id
_entity.type
_entity.pdbx_description
1 polymer ?
#
loop_
_entity_poly.entity_id
_entity_poly.type
_entity_poly.pdbx_seq_one_letter_code
_entity_poly.pdbx_strand_id
1 'polypeptide(L)'
;MDMDRIRGLPIEDFLARLGYSPVWRKRNDLWYNAPYREERTPSFKVNTDRNVWFDFGLGRGGDIFTLAGEFAGSTDFLTQAKYISEAVGGNFVPLPTPRPAKERVSEPAFQEVEQRTLLYGVLKGYLSERGIPSEVAARHCRQVSYRVHEKPYFAIGFQNVSGGWELRSRLFKGCIPPKDISLVLRQGMPTDACDVFEGFFDFLSATTLGLTGENDALVLNSVGNLAKSFRYLDGYKTINCYLDNAEAGRKPYQALRTRYAERAVDRSGIYAGSKDLNEHLQSKLSEKVTNNKTFKFRL
;
A
#
# COMPACT_ATOMS: atom_id res chain seq x y z
N MET A 1 0.88 12.91 -38.83
CA MET A 1 0.68 12.92 -37.39
C MET A 1 2.06 12.94 -36.73
N ASP A 2 2.42 13.98 -36.02
CA ASP A 2 3.75 14.12 -35.43
C ASP A 2 3.74 13.39 -34.05
N MET A 3 4.35 12.22 -34.00
CA MET A 3 4.33 11.32 -32.87
C MET A 3 5.18 11.86 -31.71
N ASP A 4 6.23 12.57 -32.00
CA ASP A 4 7.12 13.15 -30.95
C ASP A 4 6.41 14.31 -30.25
N ARG A 5 5.64 15.09 -30.98
CA ARG A 5 4.78 16.15 -30.43
C ARG A 5 3.69 15.58 -29.53
N ILE A 6 3.11 14.44 -29.90
CA ILE A 6 2.08 13.78 -29.06
C ILE A 6 2.71 13.24 -27.77
N ARG A 7 3.89 12.61 -27.84
CA ARG A 7 4.61 12.10 -26.67
C ARG A 7 5.00 13.19 -25.68
N GLY A 8 5.34 14.37 -26.20
CA GLY A 8 5.72 15.53 -25.39
C GLY A 8 4.54 16.29 -24.77
N LEU A 9 3.32 15.98 -25.13
CA LEU A 9 2.14 16.68 -24.60
C LEU A 9 1.97 16.38 -23.10
N PRO A 10 1.90 17.41 -22.23
CA PRO A 10 1.63 17.20 -20.82
C PRO A 10 0.27 16.54 -20.59
N ILE A 11 0.24 15.52 -19.73
CA ILE A 11 -1.02 14.83 -19.38
C ILE A 11 -1.99 15.79 -18.72
N GLU A 12 -1.52 16.77 -17.94
CA GLU A 12 -2.37 17.80 -17.34
C GLU A 12 -3.09 18.65 -18.40
N ASP A 13 -2.41 19.01 -19.50
CA ASP A 13 -3.01 19.78 -20.60
C ASP A 13 -4.02 18.93 -21.37
N PHE A 14 -3.72 17.67 -21.59
CA PHE A 14 -4.64 16.72 -22.22
C PHE A 14 -5.92 16.56 -21.40
N LEU A 15 -5.81 16.36 -20.08
CA LEU A 15 -6.96 16.26 -19.17
C LEU A 15 -7.76 17.57 -19.11
N ALA A 16 -7.08 18.72 -19.08
CA ALA A 16 -7.75 20.03 -19.07
C ALA A 16 -8.59 20.25 -20.35
N ARG A 17 -8.09 19.80 -21.51
CA ARG A 17 -8.85 19.85 -22.78
C ARG A 17 -10.07 18.94 -22.78
N LEU A 18 -10.01 17.82 -22.06
CA LEU A 18 -11.15 16.94 -21.84
C LEU A 18 -12.11 17.41 -20.75
N GLY A 19 -11.84 18.57 -20.13
CA GLY A 19 -12.69 19.17 -19.09
C GLY A 19 -12.41 18.71 -17.67
N TYR A 20 -11.29 18.00 -17.44
CA TYR A 20 -10.91 17.55 -16.10
C TYR A 20 -9.91 18.50 -15.46
N SER A 21 -10.16 18.86 -14.20
CA SER A 21 -9.27 19.69 -13.39
C SER A 21 -8.80 18.93 -12.15
N PRO A 22 -7.56 19.18 -11.68
CA PRO A 22 -7.07 18.55 -10.47
C PRO A 22 -7.86 19.04 -9.24
N VAL A 23 -8.15 18.12 -8.32
CA VAL A 23 -8.81 18.45 -7.05
C VAL A 23 -7.80 19.08 -6.08
N TRP A 24 -6.55 18.62 -6.11
CA TRP A 24 -5.46 19.21 -5.33
C TRP A 24 -4.09 18.87 -5.94
N ARG A 25 -3.06 19.64 -5.53
CA ARG A 25 -1.68 19.49 -5.99
C ARG A 25 -0.75 19.31 -4.78
N LYS A 26 0.22 18.41 -4.92
CA LYS A 26 1.31 18.25 -3.95
C LYS A 26 2.63 18.14 -4.69
N ARG A 27 3.44 19.20 -4.69
CA ARG A 27 4.67 19.31 -5.50
C ARG A 27 4.36 19.07 -6.99
N ASN A 28 4.94 18.03 -7.57
CA ASN A 28 4.83 17.67 -8.97
C ASN A 28 3.73 16.60 -9.22
N ASP A 29 2.95 16.28 -8.20
CA ASP A 29 1.82 15.36 -8.30
C ASP A 29 0.50 16.13 -8.29
N LEU A 30 -0.30 15.98 -9.34
CA LEU A 30 -1.67 16.44 -9.46
C LEU A 30 -2.62 15.29 -9.17
N TRP A 31 -3.63 15.54 -8.36
CA TRP A 31 -4.61 14.53 -7.96
C TRP A 31 -5.97 14.90 -8.51
N TYR A 32 -6.60 13.95 -9.18
CA TYR A 32 -7.91 14.06 -9.81
C TYR A 32 -8.85 12.99 -9.25
N ASN A 33 -10.14 13.25 -9.33
CA ASN A 33 -11.11 12.16 -9.40
C ASN A 33 -10.86 11.42 -10.72
N ALA A 34 -10.96 10.08 -10.71
CA ALA A 34 -10.64 9.30 -11.89
C ALA A 34 -11.56 9.71 -13.07
N PRO A 35 -10.99 10.10 -14.24
CA PRO A 35 -11.76 10.71 -15.33
C PRO A 35 -12.80 9.78 -15.98
N TYR A 36 -12.72 8.49 -15.73
CA TYR A 36 -13.53 7.46 -16.39
C TYR A 36 -14.45 6.68 -15.43
N ARG A 37 -14.61 7.17 -14.18
CA ARG A 37 -15.57 6.65 -13.21
C ARG A 37 -15.98 7.70 -12.19
N GLU A 38 -17.12 7.48 -11.54
CA GLU A 38 -17.53 8.32 -10.42
C GLU A 38 -16.80 7.88 -9.14
N GLU A 39 -16.19 8.84 -8.44
CA GLU A 39 -15.60 8.63 -7.12
C GLU A 39 -15.69 9.90 -6.26
N ARG A 40 -15.70 9.69 -4.94
CA ARG A 40 -15.78 10.80 -3.97
C ARG A 40 -14.41 11.24 -3.45
N THR A 41 -13.41 10.39 -3.57
CA THR A 41 -12.05 10.65 -3.08
C THR A 41 -11.08 10.54 -4.24
N PRO A 42 -10.29 11.59 -4.53
CA PRO A 42 -9.34 11.56 -5.62
C PRO A 42 -8.36 10.40 -5.50
N SER A 43 -8.33 9.54 -6.51
CA SER A 43 -7.46 8.37 -6.58
C SER A 43 -6.61 8.29 -7.84
N PHE A 44 -6.81 9.23 -8.77
CA PHE A 44 -6.03 9.33 -10.00
C PHE A 44 -4.95 10.40 -9.86
N LYS A 45 -3.70 10.03 -10.07
CA LYS A 45 -2.53 10.89 -9.89
C LYS A 45 -1.78 11.08 -11.21
N VAL A 46 -1.42 12.31 -11.53
CA VAL A 46 -0.50 12.67 -12.62
C VAL A 46 0.78 13.24 -12.03
N ASN A 47 1.92 12.69 -12.40
CA ASN A 47 3.23 13.25 -12.07
C ASN A 47 3.71 14.11 -13.25
N THR A 48 3.81 15.42 -13.05
CA THR A 48 4.11 16.38 -14.10
C THR A 48 5.56 16.32 -14.60
N ASP A 49 6.53 15.97 -13.74
CA ASP A 49 7.94 15.86 -14.13
C ASP A 49 8.19 14.67 -15.04
N ARG A 50 7.54 13.55 -14.76
CA ARG A 50 7.71 12.30 -15.52
C ARG A 50 6.70 12.17 -16.64
N ASN A 51 5.69 13.02 -16.66
CA ASN A 51 4.55 12.99 -17.57
C ASN A 51 3.88 11.60 -17.61
N VAL A 52 3.59 11.05 -16.42
CA VAL A 52 2.93 9.75 -16.24
C VAL A 52 1.76 9.86 -15.29
N TRP A 53 0.82 8.96 -15.44
CA TRP A 53 -0.33 8.85 -14.54
C TRP A 53 -0.35 7.53 -13.80
N PHE A 54 -1.06 7.49 -12.67
CA PHE A 54 -1.34 6.27 -11.91
C PHE A 54 -2.70 6.37 -11.23
N ASP A 55 -3.54 5.37 -11.44
CA ASP A 55 -4.84 5.22 -10.78
C ASP A 55 -4.72 4.22 -9.64
N PHE A 56 -4.82 4.73 -8.41
CA PHE A 56 -4.74 3.91 -7.21
C PHE A 56 -5.99 3.05 -6.99
N GLY A 57 -7.13 3.42 -7.57
CA GLY A 57 -8.36 2.64 -7.51
C GLY A 57 -8.29 1.38 -8.39
N LEU A 58 -7.66 1.50 -9.57
CA LEU A 58 -7.50 0.38 -10.50
C LEU A 58 -6.13 -0.31 -10.40
N GLY A 59 -5.16 0.29 -9.67
CA GLY A 59 -3.81 -0.26 -9.52
C GLY A 59 -2.98 -0.23 -10.80
N ARG A 60 -3.28 0.67 -11.74
CA ARG A 60 -2.61 0.77 -13.03
C ARG A 60 -2.28 2.22 -13.41
N GLY A 61 -1.33 2.38 -14.33
CA GLY A 61 -0.86 3.69 -14.78
C GLY A 61 -0.06 3.58 -16.07
N GLY A 62 0.47 4.71 -16.54
CA GLY A 62 1.27 4.74 -17.76
C GLY A 62 1.51 6.14 -18.27
N ASP A 63 1.67 6.28 -19.59
CA ASP A 63 1.88 7.51 -20.33
C ASP A 63 0.57 8.07 -20.93
N ILE A 64 0.68 9.12 -21.73
CA ILE A 64 -0.47 9.76 -22.39
C ILE A 64 -1.21 8.82 -23.34
N PHE A 65 -0.50 7.88 -24.01
CA PHE A 65 -1.14 6.94 -24.93
C PHE A 65 -1.99 5.93 -24.18
N THR A 66 -1.44 5.36 -23.10
CA THR A 66 -2.18 4.45 -22.23
C THR A 66 -3.39 5.14 -21.61
N LEU A 67 -3.28 6.42 -21.22
CA LEU A 67 -4.41 7.20 -20.74
C LEU A 67 -5.47 7.40 -21.81
N ALA A 68 -5.07 7.79 -23.02
CA ALA A 68 -6.00 7.91 -24.16
C ALA A 68 -6.68 6.59 -24.48
N GLY A 69 -5.98 5.47 -24.26
CA GLY A 69 -6.55 4.13 -24.39
C GLY A 69 -7.67 3.85 -23.40
N GLU A 70 -7.57 4.36 -22.16
CA GLU A 70 -8.66 4.27 -21.17
C GLU A 70 -9.91 5.02 -21.63
N PHE A 71 -9.76 6.19 -22.21
CA PHE A 71 -10.87 6.97 -22.79
C PHE A 71 -11.45 6.36 -24.05
N ALA A 72 -10.58 5.91 -24.97
CA ALA A 72 -10.99 5.32 -26.25
C ALA A 72 -11.48 3.87 -26.12
N GLY A 73 -11.27 3.24 -24.96
CA GLY A 73 -11.55 1.82 -24.78
C GLY A 73 -10.71 0.92 -25.67
N SER A 74 -9.47 1.30 -26.02
CA SER A 74 -8.62 0.60 -26.99
C SER A 74 -7.16 0.52 -26.52
N THR A 75 -6.55 -0.65 -26.75
CA THR A 75 -5.11 -0.86 -26.55
C THR A 75 -4.32 -0.64 -27.85
N ASP A 76 -5.01 -0.39 -28.96
CA ASP A 76 -4.37 -0.11 -30.25
C ASP A 76 -3.73 1.27 -30.26
N PHE A 77 -2.44 1.30 -30.56
CA PHE A 77 -1.63 2.53 -30.52
C PHE A 77 -2.11 3.62 -31.50
N LEU A 78 -2.56 3.23 -32.71
CA LEU A 78 -3.05 4.20 -33.69
C LEU A 78 -4.37 4.83 -33.21
N THR A 79 -5.25 4.05 -32.62
CA THR A 79 -6.50 4.53 -32.02
C THR A 79 -6.23 5.50 -30.87
N GLN A 80 -5.26 5.21 -30.01
CA GLN A 80 -4.84 6.08 -28.91
C GLN A 80 -4.27 7.40 -29.42
N ALA A 81 -3.37 7.33 -30.42
CA ALA A 81 -2.76 8.51 -31.04
C ALA A 81 -3.80 9.40 -31.75
N LYS A 82 -4.75 8.79 -32.44
CA LYS A 82 -5.87 9.50 -33.08
C LYS A 82 -6.72 10.23 -32.05
N TYR A 83 -7.09 9.56 -30.96
CA TYR A 83 -7.86 10.15 -29.87
C TYR A 83 -7.17 11.39 -29.28
N ILE A 84 -5.85 11.31 -29.02
CA ILE A 84 -5.08 12.45 -28.54
C ILE A 84 -5.09 13.60 -29.55
N SER A 85 -4.87 13.29 -30.83
CA SER A 85 -4.87 14.31 -31.90
C SER A 85 -6.20 15.04 -32.03
N GLU A 86 -7.30 14.32 -31.95
CA GLU A 86 -8.66 14.89 -32.01
C GLU A 86 -8.91 15.80 -30.77
N ALA A 87 -8.51 15.36 -29.58
CA ALA A 87 -8.64 16.15 -28.37
C ALA A 87 -7.81 17.44 -28.39
N VAL A 88 -6.64 17.42 -29.06
CA VAL A 88 -5.73 18.57 -29.16
C VAL A 88 -6.09 19.50 -30.33
N GLY A 89 -6.68 18.96 -31.42
CA GLY A 89 -6.98 19.68 -32.66
C GLY A 89 -8.18 20.67 -32.61
N GLY A 90 -8.88 20.78 -31.48
CA GLY A 90 -9.96 21.76 -31.29
C GLY A 90 -11.32 21.38 -31.89
N ASN A 91 -11.46 20.25 -32.57
CA ASN A 91 -12.73 19.71 -33.07
C ASN A 91 -13.31 18.61 -32.16
N PHE A 92 -12.87 18.58 -30.90
CA PHE A 92 -13.32 17.57 -29.97
C PHE A 92 -14.73 17.88 -29.45
N VAL A 93 -15.68 17.07 -29.85
CA VAL A 93 -16.96 16.94 -29.17
C VAL A 93 -16.74 15.93 -28.03
N PRO A 94 -16.89 16.28 -26.75
CA PRO A 94 -16.77 15.30 -25.67
C PRO A 94 -17.73 14.14 -25.97
N LEU A 95 -17.18 12.94 -26.10
CA LEU A 95 -18.03 11.74 -26.14
C LEU A 95 -18.84 11.74 -24.82
N PRO A 96 -20.15 11.45 -24.88
CA PRO A 96 -20.94 11.27 -23.67
C PRO A 96 -20.20 10.29 -22.78
N THR A 97 -20.15 10.62 -21.48
CA THR A 97 -19.48 9.82 -20.43
C THR A 97 -19.46 8.35 -20.79
N PRO A 98 -18.28 7.73 -20.87
CA PRO A 98 -18.18 6.35 -21.30
C PRO A 98 -19.21 5.53 -20.52
N ARG A 99 -20.09 4.82 -21.22
CA ARG A 99 -20.86 3.75 -20.59
C ARG A 99 -19.89 2.93 -19.78
N PRO A 100 -20.25 2.49 -18.55
CA PRO A 100 -19.37 1.66 -17.76
C PRO A 100 -18.77 0.63 -18.70
N ALA A 101 -17.46 0.69 -18.87
CA ALA A 101 -16.76 -0.21 -19.80
C ALA A 101 -17.23 -1.60 -19.41
N LYS A 102 -17.80 -2.33 -20.36
CA LYS A 102 -17.99 -3.78 -20.21
C LYS A 102 -16.71 -4.27 -19.56
N GLU A 103 -16.82 -4.89 -18.40
CA GLU A 103 -15.69 -5.49 -17.71
C GLU A 103 -14.82 -6.21 -18.74
N ARG A 104 -13.79 -5.51 -19.23
CA ARG A 104 -12.68 -6.20 -19.81
C ARG A 104 -12.10 -6.91 -18.60
N VAL A 105 -12.21 -8.21 -18.59
CA VAL A 105 -11.43 -9.07 -17.72
C VAL A 105 -9.98 -8.72 -18.05
N SER A 106 -9.48 -7.63 -17.46
CA SER A 106 -8.05 -7.34 -17.48
C SER A 106 -7.42 -8.53 -16.79
N GLU A 107 -6.55 -9.23 -17.49
CA GLU A 107 -5.78 -10.28 -16.84
C GLU A 107 -5.26 -9.72 -15.51
N PRO A 108 -5.49 -10.42 -14.41
CA PRO A 108 -5.10 -9.90 -13.10
C PRO A 108 -3.61 -9.54 -13.17
N ALA A 109 -3.27 -8.34 -12.68
CA ALA A 109 -1.88 -7.85 -12.66
C ALA A 109 -0.92 -8.85 -12.01
N PHE A 110 -1.46 -9.72 -11.15
CA PHE A 110 -0.78 -10.84 -10.50
C PHE A 110 -1.42 -12.14 -10.98
N GLN A 111 -0.63 -12.95 -11.67
CA GLN A 111 -1.03 -14.25 -12.21
C GLN A 111 -0.35 -15.37 -11.43
N GLU A 112 -0.90 -16.59 -11.48
CA GLU A 112 -0.31 -17.78 -10.86
C GLU A 112 0.12 -17.55 -9.41
N VAL A 113 -0.79 -16.99 -8.60
CA VAL A 113 -0.51 -16.69 -7.20
C VAL A 113 -0.53 -17.98 -6.39
N GLU A 114 0.64 -18.38 -5.88
CA GLU A 114 0.80 -19.55 -5.03
C GLU A 114 1.34 -19.14 -3.66
N GLN A 115 0.83 -19.77 -2.61
CA GLN A 115 1.34 -19.60 -1.25
C GLN A 115 2.00 -20.91 -0.75
N ARG A 116 3.12 -20.75 -0.06
CA ARG A 116 3.86 -21.86 0.55
C ARG A 116 4.42 -21.47 1.91
N THR A 117 4.90 -22.43 2.66
CA THR A 117 5.70 -22.16 3.85
C THR A 117 6.92 -21.30 3.47
N LEU A 118 7.35 -20.43 4.38
CA LEU A 118 8.48 -19.52 4.15
C LEU A 118 9.81 -20.29 4.09
N LEU A 119 10.27 -20.63 2.89
CA LEU A 119 11.43 -21.49 2.66
C LEU A 119 12.65 -20.77 2.07
N TYR A 120 12.44 -19.76 1.20
CA TYR A 120 13.55 -19.15 0.46
C TYR A 120 14.51 -18.39 1.37
N GLY A 121 15.81 -18.75 1.26
CA GLY A 121 16.88 -18.15 2.05
C GLY A 121 16.95 -16.63 1.89
N VAL A 122 16.68 -16.10 0.69
CA VAL A 122 16.63 -14.65 0.41
C VAL A 122 15.57 -13.94 1.26
N LEU A 123 14.39 -14.55 1.43
CA LEU A 123 13.33 -13.96 2.27
C LEU A 123 13.66 -14.06 3.75
N LYS A 124 14.26 -15.16 4.18
CA LYS A 124 14.78 -15.32 5.56
C LYS A 124 15.91 -14.33 5.84
N GLY A 125 16.82 -14.13 4.87
CA GLY A 125 17.86 -13.10 4.96
C GLY A 125 17.28 -11.70 5.12
N TYR A 126 16.26 -11.36 4.35
CA TYR A 126 15.56 -10.08 4.49
C TYR A 126 14.87 -9.91 5.85
N LEU A 127 14.23 -10.95 6.38
CA LEU A 127 13.67 -10.93 7.74
C LEU A 127 14.76 -10.69 8.80
N SER A 128 15.90 -11.39 8.66
CA SER A 128 17.04 -11.21 9.57
C SER A 128 17.59 -9.78 9.53
N GLU A 129 17.70 -9.18 8.35
CA GLU A 129 18.10 -7.77 8.20
C GLU A 129 17.12 -6.81 8.90
N ARG A 130 15.85 -7.18 8.91
CA ARG A 130 14.79 -6.43 9.60
C ARG A 130 14.67 -6.79 11.09
N GLY A 131 15.54 -7.66 11.58
CA GLY A 131 15.58 -8.09 12.99
C GLY A 131 14.47 -9.07 13.38
N ILE A 132 13.74 -9.63 12.42
CA ILE A 132 12.58 -10.50 12.66
C ILE A 132 13.04 -11.97 12.54
N PRO A 133 12.90 -12.79 13.60
CA PRO A 133 13.16 -14.21 13.53
C PRO A 133 12.24 -14.92 12.52
N SER A 134 12.79 -15.84 11.74
CA SER A 134 12.03 -16.60 10.75
C SER A 134 10.85 -17.36 11.35
N GLU A 135 10.99 -17.83 12.58
CA GLU A 135 9.98 -18.57 13.34
C GLU A 135 8.78 -17.69 13.69
N VAL A 136 9.04 -16.41 14.04
CA VAL A 136 7.98 -15.42 14.28
C VAL A 136 7.23 -15.14 12.99
N ALA A 137 7.95 -14.86 11.90
CA ALA A 137 7.34 -14.60 10.61
C ALA A 137 6.54 -15.81 10.08
N ALA A 138 7.05 -17.03 10.22
CA ALA A 138 6.43 -18.25 9.70
C ALA A 138 5.05 -18.56 10.32
N ARG A 139 4.77 -18.08 11.52
CA ARG A 139 3.45 -18.22 12.17
C ARG A 139 2.36 -17.43 11.46
N HIS A 140 2.71 -16.27 10.92
CA HIS A 140 1.77 -15.27 10.41
C HIS A 140 1.89 -15.02 8.91
N CYS A 141 3.04 -15.33 8.32
CA CYS A 141 3.35 -15.05 6.93
C CYS A 141 3.48 -16.33 6.11
N ARG A 142 3.36 -16.15 4.79
CA ARG A 142 3.66 -17.19 3.79
C ARG A 142 4.65 -16.63 2.78
N GLN A 143 5.36 -17.52 2.10
CA GLN A 143 6.01 -17.19 0.85
C GLN A 143 4.94 -17.16 -0.22
N VAL A 144 4.77 -16.02 -0.88
CA VAL A 144 3.84 -15.86 -1.99
C VAL A 144 4.66 -15.72 -3.27
N SER A 145 4.47 -16.66 -4.19
CA SER A 145 5.01 -16.62 -5.55
C SER A 145 3.93 -16.16 -6.51
N TYR A 146 4.29 -15.35 -7.48
CA TYR A 146 3.34 -14.79 -8.45
C TYR A 146 4.06 -14.39 -9.75
N ARG A 147 3.31 -14.19 -10.83
CA ARG A 147 3.82 -13.68 -12.10
C ARG A 147 3.25 -12.29 -12.38
N VAL A 148 4.08 -11.44 -12.97
CA VAL A 148 3.68 -10.14 -13.53
C VAL A 148 4.33 -10.03 -14.89
N HIS A 149 3.53 -9.83 -15.94
CA HIS A 149 4.01 -9.84 -17.32
C HIS A 149 4.94 -11.02 -17.61
N GLU A 150 4.48 -12.23 -17.31
CA GLU A 150 5.20 -13.51 -17.49
C GLU A 150 6.48 -13.68 -16.64
N LYS A 151 6.91 -12.66 -15.91
CA LYS A 151 8.10 -12.75 -15.04
C LYS A 151 7.71 -13.28 -13.67
N PRO A 152 8.43 -14.29 -13.15
CA PRO A 152 8.16 -14.82 -11.82
C PRO A 152 8.74 -13.91 -10.73
N TYR A 153 7.98 -13.74 -9.66
CA TYR A 153 8.35 -13.00 -8.46
C TYR A 153 7.97 -13.79 -7.21
N PHE A 154 8.55 -13.42 -6.11
CA PHE A 154 8.19 -13.95 -4.79
C PHE A 154 8.41 -12.90 -3.71
N ALA A 155 7.61 -12.97 -2.65
CA ALA A 155 7.68 -12.06 -1.51
C ALA A 155 7.20 -12.75 -0.23
N ILE A 156 7.44 -12.11 0.90
CA ILE A 156 6.77 -12.42 2.16
C ILE A 156 5.36 -11.85 2.06
N GLY A 157 4.36 -12.71 2.20
CA GLY A 157 2.96 -12.37 2.16
C GLY A 157 2.31 -12.44 3.54
N PHE A 158 1.51 -11.44 3.87
CA PHE A 158 0.66 -11.38 5.04
C PHE A 158 -0.78 -11.24 4.58
N GLN A 159 -1.63 -12.20 4.92
CA GLN A 159 -2.99 -12.27 4.38
C GLN A 159 -3.91 -11.27 5.06
N ASN A 160 -4.78 -10.62 4.29
CA ASN A 160 -5.81 -9.75 4.81
C ASN A 160 -7.17 -10.46 4.92
N VAL A 161 -8.14 -9.81 5.58
CA VAL A 161 -9.47 -10.39 5.85
C VAL A 161 -10.32 -10.63 4.59
N SER A 162 -9.96 -10.01 3.48
CA SER A 162 -10.64 -10.18 2.18
C SER A 162 -9.95 -11.20 1.27
N GLY A 163 -8.94 -11.93 1.77
CA GLY A 163 -8.20 -12.95 1.01
C GLY A 163 -7.05 -12.41 0.16
N GLY A 164 -6.84 -11.09 0.12
CA GLY A 164 -5.68 -10.47 -0.53
C GLY A 164 -4.40 -10.65 0.29
N TRP A 165 -3.26 -10.27 -0.29
CA TRP A 165 -1.94 -10.41 0.33
C TRP A 165 -1.19 -9.10 0.35
N GLU A 166 -0.77 -8.65 1.52
CA GLU A 166 0.24 -7.61 1.64
C GLU A 166 1.62 -8.23 1.43
N LEU A 167 2.38 -7.69 0.49
CA LEU A 167 3.65 -8.26 0.04
C LEU A 167 4.84 -7.40 0.46
N ARG A 168 5.91 -8.06 0.90
CA ARG A 168 7.20 -7.45 1.21
C ARG A 168 8.36 -8.30 0.74
N SER A 169 9.31 -7.65 0.11
CA SER A 169 10.66 -8.14 -0.10
C SER A 169 11.64 -6.98 0.04
N ARG A 170 12.93 -7.23 -0.13
CA ARG A 170 13.94 -6.15 -0.07
C ARG A 170 13.67 -5.03 -1.08
N LEU A 171 13.15 -5.36 -2.27
CA LEU A 171 12.97 -4.44 -3.39
C LEU A 171 11.51 -4.08 -3.66
N PHE A 172 10.56 -4.70 -2.96
CA PHE A 172 9.15 -4.54 -3.28
C PHE A 172 8.25 -4.44 -2.05
N LYS A 173 7.34 -3.48 -2.10
CA LYS A 173 6.19 -3.32 -1.20
C LYS A 173 4.94 -3.21 -2.07
N GLY A 174 3.99 -4.10 -1.89
CA GLY A 174 2.76 -4.11 -2.69
C GLY A 174 1.66 -4.92 -2.05
N CYS A 175 0.57 -5.06 -2.79
CA CYS A 175 -0.59 -5.84 -2.38
C CYS A 175 -1.15 -6.60 -3.58
N ILE A 176 -1.40 -7.90 -3.41
CA ILE A 176 -2.28 -8.65 -4.30
C ILE A 176 -3.71 -8.39 -3.85
N PRO A 177 -4.58 -7.84 -4.71
CA PRO A 177 -5.96 -7.51 -4.35
C PRO A 177 -6.78 -8.71 -3.86
N PRO A 178 -7.84 -8.44 -3.10
CA PRO A 178 -8.34 -7.13 -2.66
C PRO A 178 -7.53 -6.56 -1.51
N LYS A 179 -7.43 -5.21 -1.44
CA LYS A 179 -6.72 -4.53 -0.37
C LYS A 179 -7.62 -4.31 0.84
N ASP A 180 -7.20 -4.83 1.99
CA ASP A 180 -7.95 -4.73 3.24
C ASP A 180 -7.03 -4.74 4.48
N ILE A 181 -7.63 -4.63 5.66
CA ILE A 181 -6.96 -4.85 6.94
C ILE A 181 -6.64 -6.33 7.14
N SER A 182 -5.72 -6.64 8.03
CA SER A 182 -5.48 -8.00 8.51
C SER A 182 -5.81 -8.13 9.98
N LEU A 183 -6.28 -9.32 10.39
CA LEU A 183 -6.57 -9.67 11.77
C LEU A 183 -5.74 -10.87 12.18
N VAL A 184 -5.18 -10.81 13.38
CA VAL A 184 -4.56 -11.94 14.06
C VAL A 184 -5.30 -12.11 15.37
N LEU A 185 -6.26 -13.02 15.37
CA LEU A 185 -7.07 -13.30 16.54
C LEU A 185 -6.40 -14.34 17.41
N ARG A 186 -6.45 -14.14 18.71
CA ARG A 186 -5.98 -15.09 19.68
C ARG A 186 -6.91 -16.31 19.73
N GLN A 187 -6.34 -17.49 19.73
CA GLN A 187 -7.13 -18.71 19.85
C GLN A 187 -7.45 -18.99 21.33
N GLY A 188 -8.71 -19.27 21.62
CA GLY A 188 -9.17 -19.92 22.85
C GLY A 188 -9.78 -19.05 23.92
N MET A 189 -9.57 -17.72 23.95
CA MET A 189 -10.22 -16.82 24.92
C MET A 189 -10.49 -15.45 24.30
N PRO A 190 -11.70 -14.88 24.51
CA PRO A 190 -11.97 -13.51 24.13
C PRO A 190 -11.00 -12.56 24.86
N THR A 191 -10.45 -11.61 24.14
CA THR A 191 -9.62 -10.55 24.72
C THR A 191 -10.36 -9.22 24.69
N ASP A 192 -10.22 -8.45 25.78
CA ASP A 192 -10.80 -7.11 25.89
C ASP A 192 -9.93 -6.03 25.18
N ALA A 193 -8.77 -6.40 24.68
CA ALA A 193 -7.81 -5.48 24.06
C ALA A 193 -7.40 -5.91 22.65
N CYS A 194 -7.19 -4.91 21.78
CA CYS A 194 -6.67 -5.09 20.44
C CYS A 194 -5.44 -4.17 20.21
N ASP A 195 -4.37 -4.74 19.68
CA ASP A 195 -3.17 -4.02 19.29
C ASP A 195 -3.25 -3.64 17.81
N VAL A 196 -3.20 -2.35 17.50
CA VAL A 196 -3.36 -1.80 16.14
C VAL A 196 -2.01 -1.36 15.59
N PHE A 197 -1.65 -1.87 14.41
CA PHE A 197 -0.39 -1.59 13.72
C PHE A 197 -0.65 -0.96 12.34
N GLU A 198 0.29 -0.13 11.85
CA GLU A 198 0.19 0.41 10.50
C GLU A 198 0.54 -0.64 9.44
N GLY A 199 1.63 -1.39 9.65
CA GLY A 199 2.12 -2.42 8.75
C GLY A 199 2.42 -3.76 9.45
N PHE A 200 2.42 -4.86 8.69
CA PHE A 200 2.66 -6.17 9.28
C PHE A 200 4.11 -6.38 9.76
N PHE A 201 5.08 -5.60 9.27
CA PHE A 201 6.44 -5.63 9.82
C PHE A 201 6.50 -5.03 11.23
N ASP A 202 5.66 -4.04 11.55
CA ASP A 202 5.55 -3.49 12.89
C ASP A 202 4.91 -4.50 13.84
N PHE A 203 3.85 -5.20 13.39
CA PHE A 203 3.26 -6.33 14.11
C PHE A 203 4.29 -7.43 14.41
N LEU A 204 5.07 -7.86 13.40
CA LEU A 204 6.11 -8.87 13.59
C LEU A 204 7.22 -8.38 14.53
N SER A 205 7.55 -7.08 14.49
CA SER A 205 8.53 -6.47 15.39
C SER A 205 8.02 -6.40 16.82
N ALA A 206 6.75 -6.03 17.01
CA ALA A 206 6.09 -6.06 18.32
C ALA A 206 6.09 -7.48 18.91
N THR A 207 5.77 -8.48 18.09
CA THR A 207 5.80 -9.89 18.48
C THR A 207 7.22 -10.33 18.87
N THR A 208 8.22 -9.90 18.11
CA THR A 208 9.65 -10.20 18.39
C THR A 208 10.12 -9.55 19.69
N LEU A 209 9.60 -8.35 20.00
CA LEU A 209 9.90 -7.61 21.23
C LEU A 209 9.09 -8.10 22.44
N GLY A 210 8.13 -9.01 22.26
CA GLY A 210 7.23 -9.48 23.32
C GLY A 210 6.18 -8.45 23.73
N LEU A 211 5.82 -7.50 22.84
CA LEU A 211 4.86 -6.43 23.12
C LEU A 211 3.41 -6.81 22.82
N THR A 212 3.16 -7.80 21.95
CA THR A 212 1.80 -8.20 21.52
C THR A 212 1.04 -8.98 22.59
N GLY A 213 1.72 -9.52 23.59
CA GLY A 213 1.11 -10.17 24.75
C GLY A 213 0.00 -11.16 24.40
N GLU A 214 -1.15 -10.98 25.06
CA GLU A 214 -2.34 -11.82 24.95
C GLU A 214 -3.47 -11.15 24.16
N ASN A 215 -3.22 -10.03 23.50
CA ASN A 215 -4.21 -9.25 22.76
C ASN A 215 -4.41 -9.78 21.35
N ASP A 216 -5.60 -9.54 20.79
CA ASP A 216 -5.80 -9.61 19.35
C ASP A 216 -4.99 -8.50 18.66
N ALA A 217 -4.64 -8.73 17.40
CA ALA A 217 -3.94 -7.72 16.61
C ALA A 217 -4.69 -7.39 15.32
N LEU A 218 -4.72 -6.09 14.99
CA LEU A 218 -5.24 -5.55 13.76
C LEU A 218 -4.15 -4.79 13.03
N VAL A 219 -3.88 -5.14 11.78
CA VAL A 219 -2.94 -4.44 10.92
C VAL A 219 -3.70 -3.69 9.85
N LEU A 220 -3.52 -2.37 9.80
CA LEU A 220 -4.19 -1.50 8.83
C LEU A 220 -3.75 -1.78 7.38
N ASN A 221 -2.49 -2.22 7.19
CA ASN A 221 -1.84 -2.42 5.89
C ASN A 221 -1.72 -1.13 5.06
N SER A 222 -2.55 -0.15 5.33
CA SER A 222 -2.53 1.20 4.77
C SER A 222 -3.40 2.11 5.62
N VAL A 223 -3.00 3.35 5.78
CA VAL A 223 -3.82 4.39 6.45
C VAL A 223 -5.20 4.52 5.81
N GLY A 224 -5.30 4.30 4.49
CA GLY A 224 -6.58 4.32 3.77
C GLY A 224 -7.59 3.25 4.20
N ASN A 225 -7.15 2.21 4.91
CA ASN A 225 -8.04 1.16 5.43
C ASN A 225 -8.58 1.47 6.85
N LEU A 226 -8.21 2.61 7.44
CA LEU A 226 -8.60 2.95 8.81
C LEU A 226 -10.11 2.85 9.03
N ALA A 227 -10.92 3.37 8.12
CA ALA A 227 -12.37 3.30 8.24
C ALA A 227 -12.91 1.86 8.27
N LYS A 228 -12.24 0.93 7.58
CA LYS A 228 -12.59 -0.49 7.57
C LYS A 228 -12.30 -1.17 8.92
N SER A 229 -11.34 -0.65 9.69
CA SER A 229 -10.97 -1.21 11.00
C SER A 229 -12.04 -1.00 12.05
N PHE A 230 -12.85 0.05 11.95
CA PHE A 230 -13.78 0.46 13.00
C PHE A 230 -14.74 -0.66 13.40
N ARG A 231 -15.36 -1.35 12.44
CA ARG A 231 -16.29 -2.45 12.70
C ARG A 231 -15.69 -3.60 13.53
N TYR A 232 -14.36 -3.75 13.46
CA TYR A 232 -13.64 -4.76 14.24
C TYR A 232 -13.23 -4.24 15.61
N LEU A 233 -12.96 -2.94 15.74
CA LEU A 233 -12.48 -2.32 16.96
C LEU A 233 -13.60 -1.94 17.93
N ASP A 234 -14.85 -1.83 17.47
CA ASP A 234 -15.98 -1.34 18.27
C ASP A 234 -16.21 -2.19 19.56
N GLY A 235 -15.89 -3.49 19.53
CA GLY A 235 -16.09 -4.43 20.65
C GLY A 235 -14.99 -4.39 21.73
N TYR A 236 -13.80 -3.85 21.46
CA TYR A 236 -12.69 -3.88 22.43
C TYR A 236 -12.79 -2.78 23.48
N LYS A 237 -12.43 -3.09 24.72
CA LYS A 237 -12.35 -2.12 25.83
C LYS A 237 -11.08 -1.27 25.72
N THR A 238 -9.99 -1.84 25.19
CA THR A 238 -8.70 -1.15 25.00
C THR A 238 -8.20 -1.35 23.58
N ILE A 239 -7.75 -0.27 22.94
CA ILE A 239 -7.18 -0.26 21.60
C ILE A 239 -5.78 0.34 21.72
N ASN A 240 -4.76 -0.51 21.74
CA ASN A 240 -3.37 -0.08 21.80
C ASN A 240 -2.87 0.30 20.41
N CYS A 241 -2.51 1.55 20.21
CA CYS A 241 -2.13 2.08 18.91
C CYS A 241 -0.60 2.11 18.77
N TYR A 242 -0.05 1.19 17.98
CA TYR A 242 1.37 1.13 17.58
C TYR A 242 1.51 1.66 16.15
N LEU A 243 1.36 2.97 15.97
CA LEU A 243 1.35 3.63 14.67
C LEU A 243 2.64 4.44 14.46
N ASP A 244 2.97 4.75 13.21
CA ASP A 244 4.21 5.45 12.86
C ASP A 244 4.32 6.81 13.59
N ASN A 245 5.52 7.15 14.06
CA ASN A 245 5.82 8.42 14.73
C ASN A 245 5.90 9.62 13.76
N ALA A 246 5.94 9.38 12.45
CA ALA A 246 5.91 10.45 11.47
C ALA A 246 4.56 11.17 11.46
N GLU A 247 4.53 12.41 10.99
CA GLU A 247 3.31 13.23 10.92
C GLU A 247 2.14 12.51 10.22
N ALA A 248 2.46 11.70 9.21
CA ALA A 248 1.47 10.87 8.50
C ALA A 248 0.84 9.79 9.38
N GLY A 249 1.59 9.20 10.32
CA GLY A 249 1.10 8.17 11.26
C GLY A 249 0.28 8.73 12.41
N ARG A 250 0.42 10.02 12.73
CA ARG A 250 -0.37 10.68 13.77
C ARG A 250 -1.84 10.85 13.39
N LYS A 251 -2.16 11.01 12.10
CA LYS A 251 -3.55 11.16 11.62
C LYS A 251 -4.42 9.93 11.92
N PRO A 252 -3.99 8.68 11.66
CA PRO A 252 -4.74 7.49 12.07
C PRO A 252 -4.97 7.44 13.57
N TYR A 253 -3.97 7.75 14.40
CA TYR A 253 -4.14 7.78 15.84
C TYR A 253 -5.17 8.82 16.28
N GLN A 254 -5.12 10.04 15.74
CA GLN A 254 -6.10 11.09 16.05
C GLN A 254 -7.52 10.67 15.71
N ALA A 255 -7.72 10.01 14.56
CA ALA A 255 -9.03 9.50 14.17
C ALA A 255 -9.53 8.38 15.11
N LEU A 256 -8.65 7.47 15.53
CA LEU A 256 -8.97 6.46 16.55
C LEU A 256 -9.30 7.11 17.89
N ARG A 257 -8.52 8.09 18.32
CA ARG A 257 -8.74 8.84 19.57
C ARG A 257 -10.06 9.61 19.55
N THR A 258 -10.39 10.24 18.43
CA THR A 258 -11.66 10.94 18.25
C THR A 258 -12.86 9.98 18.37
N ARG A 259 -12.76 8.77 17.80
CA ARG A 259 -13.85 7.80 17.81
C ARG A 259 -13.98 7.04 19.13
N TYR A 260 -12.85 6.65 19.72
CA TYR A 260 -12.80 5.71 20.85
C TYR A 260 -12.43 6.36 22.18
N ALA A 261 -12.09 7.64 22.17
CA ALA A 261 -11.71 8.40 23.36
C ALA A 261 -10.61 7.69 24.18
N GLU A 262 -10.83 7.48 25.49
CA GLU A 262 -9.86 6.87 26.40
C GLU A 262 -9.53 5.40 26.07
N ARG A 263 -10.36 4.72 25.29
CA ARG A 263 -10.10 3.36 24.84
C ARG A 263 -8.92 3.28 23.86
N ALA A 264 -8.65 4.35 23.08
CA ALA A 264 -7.50 4.43 22.18
C ALA A 264 -6.27 4.93 22.93
N VAL A 265 -5.33 4.04 23.18
CA VAL A 265 -4.10 4.28 23.94
C VAL A 265 -2.91 4.39 22.99
N ASP A 266 -2.21 5.51 23.01
CA ASP A 266 -0.97 5.69 22.24
C ASP A 266 0.17 4.87 22.85
N ARG A 267 0.75 3.98 22.04
CA ARG A 267 1.91 3.17 22.39
C ARG A 267 3.20 3.62 21.69
N SER A 268 3.13 4.66 20.88
CA SER A 268 4.28 5.16 20.11
C SER A 268 5.46 5.62 20.97
N GLY A 269 5.20 5.99 22.23
CA GLY A 269 6.24 6.32 23.20
C GLY A 269 7.24 5.17 23.47
N ILE A 270 6.85 3.90 23.26
CA ILE A 270 7.73 2.73 23.43
C ILE A 270 8.92 2.77 22.46
N TYR A 271 8.71 3.35 21.27
CA TYR A 271 9.72 3.52 20.22
C TYR A 271 9.98 4.99 19.88
N ALA A 272 9.91 5.84 20.92
CA ALA A 272 10.31 7.23 20.79
C ALA A 272 11.74 7.33 20.22
N GLY A 273 11.95 8.20 19.24
CA GLY A 273 13.23 8.32 18.51
C GLY A 273 13.39 7.42 17.29
N SER A 274 12.50 6.46 17.09
CA SER A 274 12.41 5.68 15.85
C SER A 274 11.13 6.05 15.08
N LYS A 275 11.15 5.90 13.76
CA LYS A 275 10.00 6.18 12.92
C LYS A 275 8.85 5.21 13.18
N ASP A 276 9.19 3.92 13.31
CA ASP A 276 8.26 2.82 13.48
C ASP A 276 8.87 1.73 14.40
N LEU A 277 8.07 0.74 14.76
CA LEU A 277 8.50 -0.37 15.62
C LEU A 277 9.60 -1.22 15.00
N ASN A 278 9.62 -1.37 13.68
CA ASN A 278 10.65 -2.17 13.05
C ASN A 278 12.02 -1.47 13.07
N GLU A 279 12.06 -0.15 12.87
CA GLU A 279 13.29 0.63 13.02
C GLU A 279 13.82 0.55 14.47
N HIS A 280 12.92 0.64 15.45
CA HIS A 280 13.29 0.48 16.86
C HIS A 280 13.89 -0.91 17.17
N LEU A 281 13.30 -1.98 16.64
CA LEU A 281 13.84 -3.33 16.77
C LEU A 281 15.25 -3.42 16.20
N GLN A 282 15.47 -2.88 14.99
CA GLN A 282 16.78 -2.88 14.33
C GLN A 282 17.82 -2.10 15.15
N SER A 283 17.46 -0.94 15.70
CA SER A 283 18.35 -0.14 16.56
C SER A 283 18.78 -0.90 17.80
N LYS A 284 17.84 -1.53 18.52
CA LYS A 284 18.13 -2.35 19.70
C LYS A 284 19.08 -3.52 19.40
N LEU A 285 18.94 -4.15 18.24
CA LEU A 285 19.85 -5.25 17.86
C LEU A 285 21.25 -4.73 17.54
N SER A 286 21.37 -3.59 16.90
CA SER A 286 22.66 -2.94 16.61
C SER A 286 23.40 -2.55 17.88
N GLU A 287 22.72 -2.00 18.86
CA GLU A 287 23.28 -1.66 20.19
C GLU A 287 23.82 -2.91 20.94
N LYS A 288 23.06 -4.01 20.94
CA LYS A 288 23.50 -5.27 21.55
C LYS A 288 24.77 -5.81 20.91
N VAL A 289 24.89 -5.73 19.58
CA VAL A 289 26.09 -6.18 18.86
C VAL A 289 27.29 -5.32 19.19
N THR A 290 27.12 -4.01 19.32
CA THR A 290 28.18 -3.06 19.65
C THR A 290 28.67 -3.27 21.11
N ASN A 291 27.76 -3.41 22.06
CA ASN A 291 28.07 -3.65 23.46
C ASN A 291 28.81 -5.00 23.66
N ASN A 292 28.41 -6.05 22.97
CA ASN A 292 29.10 -7.36 23.05
C ASN A 292 30.50 -7.33 22.43
N LYS A 293 30.76 -6.49 21.42
CA LYS A 293 32.12 -6.31 20.89
C LYS A 293 33.00 -5.55 21.87
N THR A 294 32.47 -4.53 22.53
CA THR A 294 33.21 -3.73 23.52
C THR A 294 33.62 -4.58 24.75
N PHE A 295 32.79 -5.54 25.15
CA PHE A 295 33.09 -6.45 26.25
C PHE A 295 34.18 -7.48 25.90
N LYS A 296 34.27 -7.95 24.64
CA LYS A 296 35.30 -8.90 24.17
C LYS A 296 36.68 -8.29 24.00
N PHE A 297 36.82 -6.97 23.98
CA PHE A 297 38.11 -6.26 23.90
C PHE A 297 38.63 -5.78 25.26
N ARG A 298 37.95 -6.11 26.38
CA ARG A 298 38.35 -5.74 27.74
C ARG A 298 38.78 -6.93 28.60
N LEU A 299 38.92 -8.13 28.03
CA LEU A 299 39.52 -9.34 28.58
C LEU A 299 40.80 -9.68 27.81
#